data_cb4c1fb1e26363100f7359e9447dc772
#
_entry.id   cb4c1fb1e26363100f7359e9447dc772
#
_cell.length_a   1.000
_cell.length_b   1.000
_cell.length_c   1.000
_cell.angle_alpha   90.00
_cell.angle_beta   90.00
_cell.angle_gamma   90.00
#
_symmetry.space_group_name_H-M   'P 1'
#
loop_
_entity.id
_entity.type
_entity.pdbx_description
1 polymer ?
#
loop_
_entity_poly.entity_id
_entity_poly.type
_entity_poly.pdbx_seq_one_letter_code
_entity_poly.pdbx_strand_id
1 'polypeptide(L)'
;DMERIREIADRHGIAVIEDAAHSLESEWNGKKSGHYGDFACFSFYATKNITSGEGGAISAKDEKTIDLLRKLRLHGLETDAAERYTGHFQQYDVAHFGWKYNMDNIHAAILIEQIKRVDGLLQRRREIYGIYREAFEEVEGIDLQTTRPEASHACHLFTILVDPAKRDRVMKGIQESGIGVSINFRPIHLMTYYRERFGLTPGMYPVAEEIGSRTISLPLYPKLTDEEIEYVTSTVIDIVRSSRD
;
A
#
# COMPACT_ATOMS: atom_id res chain seq x y z
N ASP A 1 3.39 15.14 3.07
CA ASP A 1 3.41 16.47 2.42
C ASP A 1 4.29 16.41 1.17
N MET A 2 3.67 16.03 0.05
CA MET A 2 4.39 15.79 -1.22
C MET A 2 4.87 17.07 -1.88
N GLU A 3 4.18 18.18 -1.69
CA GLU A 3 4.61 19.49 -2.23
C GLU A 3 5.92 19.94 -1.58
N ARG A 4 6.00 19.83 -0.27
CA ARG A 4 7.22 20.18 0.47
C ARG A 4 8.39 19.25 0.14
N ILE A 5 8.12 17.95 -0.06
CA ILE A 5 9.14 16.99 -0.52
C ILE A 5 9.64 17.40 -1.90
N ARG A 6 8.74 17.76 -2.83
CA ARG A 6 9.11 18.21 -4.18
C ARG A 6 9.96 19.47 -4.13
N GLU A 7 9.58 20.48 -3.35
CA GLU A 7 10.36 21.70 -3.16
C GLU A 7 11.79 21.44 -2.67
N ILE A 8 11.94 20.52 -1.71
CA ILE A 8 13.27 20.13 -1.20
C ILE A 8 14.08 19.43 -2.28
N ALA A 9 13.47 18.49 -2.99
CA ALA A 9 14.13 17.73 -4.04
C ALA A 9 14.59 18.63 -5.19
N ASP A 10 13.77 19.58 -5.62
CA ASP A 10 14.08 20.54 -6.67
C ASP A 10 15.28 21.43 -6.29
N ARG A 11 15.32 21.91 -5.04
CA ARG A 11 16.45 22.71 -4.54
C ARG A 11 17.79 21.96 -4.56
N HIS A 12 17.75 20.65 -4.44
CA HIS A 12 18.94 19.79 -4.40
C HIS A 12 19.19 19.01 -5.71
N GLY A 13 18.34 19.18 -6.72
CA GLY A 13 18.43 18.43 -7.99
C GLY A 13 18.29 16.92 -7.81
N ILE A 14 17.44 16.48 -6.86
CA ILE A 14 17.25 15.08 -6.49
C ILE A 14 15.93 14.58 -7.09
N ALA A 15 15.98 13.40 -7.74
CA ALA A 15 14.77 12.73 -8.21
C ALA A 15 13.90 12.21 -7.05
N VAL A 16 12.59 12.30 -7.21
CA VAL A 16 11.60 11.76 -6.28
C VAL A 16 10.93 10.54 -6.88
N ILE A 17 11.02 9.42 -6.19
CA ILE A 17 10.30 8.18 -6.53
C ILE A 17 9.23 7.97 -5.46
N GLU A 18 7.95 8.00 -5.86
CA GLU A 18 6.84 7.70 -4.96
C GLU A 18 6.66 6.18 -4.84
N ASP A 19 6.78 5.63 -3.65
CA ASP A 19 6.24 4.30 -3.35
C ASP A 19 4.73 4.42 -3.18
N ALA A 20 4.00 4.20 -4.27
CA ALA A 20 2.56 4.30 -4.35
C ALA A 20 1.85 2.93 -4.22
N ALA A 21 2.55 1.91 -3.68
CA ALA A 21 2.03 0.55 -3.57
C ALA A 21 0.76 0.41 -2.71
N HIS A 22 0.47 1.36 -1.82
CA HIS A 22 -0.73 1.43 -0.98
C HIS A 22 -1.61 2.66 -1.27
N SER A 23 -1.26 3.48 -2.26
CA SER A 23 -1.84 4.81 -2.43
C SER A 23 -2.41 5.09 -3.82
N LEU A 24 -2.77 4.05 -4.60
CA LEU A 24 -3.27 4.22 -5.96
C LEU A 24 -4.34 5.31 -6.08
N GLU A 25 -5.27 5.36 -5.12
CA GLU A 25 -6.39 6.30 -5.08
C GLU A 25 -6.21 7.42 -4.03
N SER A 26 -5.05 7.51 -3.39
CA SER A 26 -4.76 8.61 -2.47
C SER A 26 -4.51 9.91 -3.22
N GLU A 27 -4.89 11.01 -2.57
CA GLU A 27 -4.64 12.36 -3.09
C GLU A 27 -3.98 13.23 -2.01
N TRP A 28 -3.18 14.18 -2.46
CA TRP A 28 -2.67 15.30 -1.69
C TRP A 28 -3.02 16.59 -2.40
N ASN A 29 -3.75 17.50 -1.75
CA ASN A 29 -4.29 18.73 -2.36
C ASN A 29 -5.01 18.46 -3.70
N GLY A 30 -5.83 17.40 -3.77
CA GLY A 30 -6.60 17.02 -4.96
C GLY A 30 -5.78 16.42 -6.10
N LYS A 31 -4.51 16.11 -5.88
CA LYS A 31 -3.63 15.48 -6.88
C LYS A 31 -3.30 14.06 -6.46
N LYS A 32 -3.57 13.11 -7.35
CA LYS A 32 -3.34 11.67 -7.10
C LYS A 32 -1.87 11.31 -6.95
N SER A 33 -1.60 10.22 -6.25
CA SER A 33 -0.27 9.59 -6.20
C SER A 33 0.30 9.43 -7.61
N GLY A 34 1.59 9.72 -7.77
CA GLY A 34 2.28 9.76 -9.06
C GLY A 34 2.30 11.13 -9.73
N HIS A 35 1.66 12.15 -9.13
CA HIS A 35 1.68 13.50 -9.68
C HIS A 35 2.93 14.28 -9.28
N TYR A 36 3.40 14.11 -8.06
CA TYR A 36 4.49 14.92 -7.49
C TYR A 36 5.89 14.36 -7.81
N GLY A 37 6.04 13.04 -7.80
CA GLY A 37 7.31 12.38 -8.09
C GLY A 37 7.73 12.48 -9.56
N ASP A 38 8.98 12.22 -9.82
CA ASP A 38 9.47 11.97 -11.19
C ASP A 38 9.02 10.60 -11.67
N PHE A 39 8.87 9.67 -10.72
CA PHE A 39 8.32 8.33 -10.90
C PHE A 39 7.34 8.00 -9.77
N ALA A 40 6.38 7.12 -10.05
CA ALA A 40 5.62 6.44 -9.01
C ALA A 40 5.50 4.95 -9.31
N CYS A 41 5.63 4.13 -8.26
CA CYS A 41 5.59 2.68 -8.33
C CYS A 41 4.32 2.17 -7.67
N PHE A 42 3.44 1.54 -8.45
CA PHE A 42 2.17 0.96 -8.01
C PHE A 42 2.28 -0.56 -7.92
N SER A 43 1.52 -1.15 -7.00
CA SER A 43 1.43 -2.61 -6.83
C SER A 43 0.02 -3.11 -7.11
N PHE A 44 -0.06 -4.23 -7.83
CA PHE A 44 -1.31 -4.96 -8.09
C PHE A 44 -1.28 -6.35 -7.47
N TYR A 45 -0.50 -6.52 -6.40
CA TYR A 45 -0.48 -7.74 -5.60
C TYR A 45 -1.87 -8.07 -5.06
N ALA A 46 -2.10 -9.35 -4.72
CA ALA A 46 -3.40 -9.90 -4.32
C ALA A 46 -4.15 -9.10 -3.25
N THR A 47 -3.45 -8.46 -2.31
CA THR A 47 -4.06 -7.70 -1.20
C THR A 47 -4.30 -6.23 -1.50
N LYS A 48 -3.92 -5.71 -2.67
CA LYS A 48 -4.03 -4.27 -3.01
C LYS A 48 -5.48 -3.87 -3.34
N ASN A 49 -5.73 -2.56 -3.38
CA ASN A 49 -7.05 -2.00 -3.64
C ASN A 49 -7.65 -2.43 -4.97
N ILE A 50 -6.82 -2.54 -6.01
CA ILE A 50 -7.08 -3.30 -7.23
C ILE A 50 -5.95 -4.31 -7.42
N THR A 51 -6.27 -5.45 -8.00
CA THR A 51 -5.31 -6.55 -8.06
C THR A 51 -5.41 -7.33 -9.37
N SER A 52 -4.28 -7.82 -9.82
CA SER A 52 -4.18 -8.88 -10.85
C SER A 52 -3.58 -10.17 -10.28
N GLY A 53 -3.53 -10.32 -8.94
CA GLY A 53 -2.83 -11.41 -8.26
C GLY A 53 -1.37 -11.04 -8.02
N GLU A 54 -0.62 -10.85 -9.07
CA GLU A 54 0.74 -10.29 -9.10
C GLU A 54 0.81 -9.20 -10.16
N GLY A 55 1.67 -8.21 -9.95
CA GLY A 55 1.91 -7.15 -10.91
C GLY A 55 2.19 -5.80 -10.29
N GLY A 56 2.56 -4.86 -11.14
CA GLY A 56 2.81 -3.47 -10.79
C GLY A 56 2.88 -2.59 -12.03
N ALA A 57 2.92 -1.30 -11.80
CA ALA A 57 3.12 -0.30 -12.84
C ALA A 57 4.07 0.80 -12.33
N ILE A 58 4.76 1.42 -13.28
CA ILE A 58 5.55 2.63 -13.04
C ILE A 58 4.96 3.73 -13.92
N SER A 59 4.65 4.87 -13.32
CA SER A 59 4.41 6.10 -14.07
C SER A 59 5.65 6.98 -14.11
N ALA A 60 5.83 7.72 -15.19
CA ALA A 60 6.87 8.73 -15.35
C ALA A 60 6.33 9.93 -16.13
N LYS A 61 7.03 11.06 -16.08
CA LYS A 61 6.53 12.34 -16.63
C LYS A 61 6.69 12.48 -18.14
N ASP A 62 7.67 11.79 -18.74
CA ASP A 62 7.98 11.94 -20.16
C ASP A 62 8.00 10.60 -20.91
N GLU A 63 7.65 10.64 -22.19
CA GLU A 63 7.52 9.47 -23.05
C GLU A 63 8.86 8.75 -23.28
N LYS A 64 9.97 9.49 -23.37
CA LYS A 64 11.30 8.90 -23.54
C LYS A 64 11.67 8.00 -22.35
N THR A 65 11.36 8.44 -21.15
CA THR A 65 11.56 7.64 -19.93
C THR A 65 10.63 6.43 -19.91
N ILE A 66 9.37 6.58 -20.32
CA ILE A 66 8.42 5.46 -20.43
C ILE A 66 8.93 4.40 -21.42
N ASP A 67 9.46 4.83 -22.57
CA ASP A 67 10.03 3.90 -23.57
C ASP A 67 11.26 3.17 -23.03
N LEU A 68 12.11 3.87 -22.29
CA LEU A 68 13.26 3.22 -21.63
C LEU A 68 12.78 2.18 -20.61
N LEU A 69 11.77 2.50 -19.78
CA LEU A 69 11.20 1.56 -18.80
C LEU A 69 10.56 0.34 -19.48
N ARG A 70 9.89 0.52 -20.63
CA ARG A 70 9.35 -0.59 -21.44
C ARG A 70 10.45 -1.55 -21.89
N LYS A 71 11.59 -1.02 -22.33
CA LYS A 71 12.77 -1.82 -22.69
C LYS A 71 13.37 -2.52 -21.48
N LEU A 72 13.64 -1.78 -20.41
CA LEU A 72 14.28 -2.30 -19.20
C LEU A 72 13.49 -3.44 -18.55
N ARG A 73 12.16 -3.36 -18.51
CA ARG A 73 11.31 -4.44 -17.95
C ARG A 73 11.33 -5.75 -18.74
N LEU A 74 11.84 -5.72 -19.99
CA LEU A 74 11.90 -6.87 -20.88
C LEU A 74 13.34 -7.07 -21.41
N HIS A 75 14.26 -7.44 -20.54
CA HIS A 75 15.65 -7.75 -20.82
C HIS A 75 16.49 -6.61 -21.45
N GLY A 76 16.00 -5.39 -21.53
CA GLY A 76 16.66 -4.29 -22.25
C GLY A 76 16.56 -4.40 -23.77
N LEU A 77 15.60 -5.17 -24.29
CA LEU A 77 15.37 -5.35 -25.71
C LEU A 77 14.85 -4.07 -26.37
N GLU A 78 15.32 -3.77 -27.59
CA GLU A 78 14.89 -2.59 -28.34
C GLU A 78 13.47 -2.73 -28.90
N THR A 79 13.04 -3.96 -29.21
CA THR A 79 11.68 -4.25 -29.73
C THR A 79 10.91 -5.12 -28.77
N ASP A 80 9.62 -4.83 -28.60
CA ASP A 80 8.77 -5.65 -27.78
C ASP A 80 8.36 -6.96 -28.49
N ALA A 81 7.70 -7.88 -27.73
CA ALA A 81 7.31 -9.18 -28.27
C ALA A 81 6.22 -9.06 -29.35
N ALA A 82 5.33 -8.05 -29.27
CA ALA A 82 4.25 -7.84 -30.23
C ALA A 82 4.79 -7.35 -31.59
N GLU A 83 5.76 -6.46 -31.57
CA GLU A 83 6.39 -5.94 -32.80
C GLU A 83 7.12 -7.04 -33.57
N ARG A 84 7.68 -8.05 -32.88
CA ARG A 84 8.35 -9.19 -33.53
C ARG A 84 7.44 -10.08 -34.36
N TYR A 85 6.14 -10.08 -34.09
CA TYR A 85 5.17 -10.91 -34.80
C TYR A 85 4.39 -10.17 -35.89
N THR A 86 4.52 -8.86 -36.01
CA THR A 86 3.71 -8.03 -36.92
C THR A 86 4.43 -7.57 -38.19
N GLY A 87 5.73 -7.91 -38.36
CA GLY A 87 6.54 -7.41 -39.48
C GLY A 87 7.48 -8.42 -40.08
N HIS A 88 8.33 -7.96 -41.02
CA HIS A 88 9.46 -8.71 -41.54
C HIS A 88 10.44 -9.06 -40.42
N PHE A 89 11.15 -10.20 -40.57
CA PHE A 89 12.18 -10.61 -39.63
C PHE A 89 13.15 -9.45 -39.35
N GLN A 90 13.19 -9.02 -38.09
CA GLN A 90 14.21 -8.10 -37.56
C GLN A 90 15.03 -8.82 -36.51
N GLN A 91 16.36 -8.72 -36.64
CA GLN A 91 17.24 -9.22 -35.59
C GLN A 91 17.05 -8.35 -34.35
N TYR A 92 16.78 -8.97 -33.21
CA TYR A 92 16.67 -8.22 -31.94
C TYR A 92 18.06 -7.85 -31.42
N ASP A 93 18.11 -6.75 -30.68
CA ASP A 93 19.31 -6.32 -29.96
C ASP A 93 18.96 -6.03 -28.49
N VAL A 94 19.98 -6.15 -27.63
CA VAL A 94 19.92 -5.81 -26.20
C VAL A 94 20.74 -4.54 -26.01
N ALA A 95 20.09 -3.40 -26.10
CA ALA A 95 20.75 -2.10 -25.98
C ALA A 95 20.99 -1.65 -24.52
N HIS A 96 20.28 -2.23 -23.56
CA HIS A 96 20.34 -1.87 -22.15
C HIS A 96 20.44 -3.10 -21.26
N PHE A 97 21.09 -2.94 -20.10
CA PHE A 97 20.97 -3.94 -19.03
C PHE A 97 19.57 -3.90 -18.42
N GLY A 98 18.75 -4.90 -18.70
CA GLY A 98 17.36 -4.96 -18.27
C GLY A 98 17.03 -6.19 -17.44
N TRP A 99 15.76 -6.28 -17.04
CA TRP A 99 15.22 -7.34 -16.20
C TRP A 99 14.05 -8.05 -16.87
N LYS A 100 13.68 -9.21 -16.37
CA LYS A 100 12.45 -9.92 -16.75
C LYS A 100 11.33 -9.53 -15.77
N TYR A 101 10.75 -8.36 -15.94
CA TYR A 101 9.74 -7.76 -15.05
C TYR A 101 8.44 -7.38 -15.77
N ASN A 102 8.25 -7.81 -17.00
CA ASN A 102 7.00 -7.56 -17.72
C ASN A 102 5.82 -8.32 -17.12
N MET A 103 4.68 -7.64 -17.01
CA MET A 103 3.39 -8.28 -16.73
C MET A 103 2.98 -9.13 -17.94
N ASP A 104 2.46 -10.33 -17.70
CA ASP A 104 1.86 -11.13 -18.75
C ASP A 104 0.41 -10.71 -19.10
N ASN A 105 -0.10 -11.20 -20.20
CA ASN A 105 -1.42 -10.80 -20.69
C ASN A 105 -2.59 -11.31 -19.83
N ILE A 106 -2.42 -12.39 -19.07
CA ILE A 106 -3.46 -12.94 -18.19
C ILE A 106 -3.68 -11.98 -17.02
N HIS A 107 -2.63 -11.60 -16.32
CA HIS A 107 -2.68 -10.63 -15.24
C HIS A 107 -3.14 -9.24 -15.74
N ALA A 108 -2.67 -8.80 -16.90
CA ALA A 108 -3.11 -7.55 -17.51
C ALA A 108 -4.61 -7.55 -17.83
N ALA A 109 -5.16 -8.65 -18.34
CA ALA A 109 -6.59 -8.77 -18.63
C ALA A 109 -7.46 -8.68 -17.36
N ILE A 110 -7.02 -9.31 -16.26
CA ILE A 110 -7.70 -9.19 -14.96
C ILE A 110 -7.69 -7.72 -14.50
N LEU A 111 -6.57 -7.03 -14.65
CA LEU A 111 -6.41 -5.64 -14.19
C LEU A 111 -7.31 -4.66 -14.95
N ILE A 112 -7.56 -4.88 -16.25
CA ILE A 112 -8.46 -4.05 -17.05
C ILE A 112 -9.84 -3.95 -16.40
N GLU A 113 -10.40 -5.07 -15.94
CA GLU A 113 -11.71 -5.08 -15.28
C GLU A 113 -11.68 -4.50 -13.86
N GLN A 114 -10.55 -4.59 -13.18
CA GLN A 114 -10.36 -3.97 -11.87
C GLN A 114 -10.32 -2.43 -11.97
N ILE A 115 -9.60 -1.89 -12.96
CA ILE A 115 -9.48 -0.44 -13.18
C ILE A 115 -10.84 0.19 -13.46
N LYS A 116 -11.70 -0.46 -14.26
CA LYS A 116 -13.06 0.04 -14.57
C LYS A 116 -13.93 0.22 -13.32
N ARG A 117 -13.65 -0.47 -12.24
CA ARG A 117 -14.44 -0.49 -11.01
C ARG A 117 -13.78 0.25 -9.85
N VAL A 118 -12.61 0.84 -10.05
CA VAL A 118 -11.78 1.38 -8.96
C VAL A 118 -12.51 2.42 -8.12
N ASP A 119 -13.27 3.32 -8.75
CA ASP A 119 -14.01 4.38 -8.04
C ASP A 119 -15.09 3.81 -7.11
N GLY A 120 -15.86 2.82 -7.59
CA GLY A 120 -16.87 2.15 -6.77
C GLY A 120 -16.26 1.32 -5.62
N LEU A 121 -15.12 0.67 -5.89
CA LEU A 121 -14.38 -0.06 -4.85
C LEU A 121 -13.82 0.89 -3.79
N LEU A 122 -13.32 2.05 -4.19
CA LEU A 122 -12.83 3.08 -3.27
C LEU A 122 -13.96 3.66 -2.44
N GLN A 123 -15.12 3.97 -3.05
CA GLN A 123 -16.27 4.48 -2.34
C GLN A 123 -16.70 3.51 -1.23
N ARG A 124 -16.84 2.20 -1.54
CA ARG A 124 -17.20 1.21 -0.51
C ARG A 124 -16.15 1.08 0.59
N ARG A 125 -14.87 1.16 0.27
CA ARG A 125 -13.79 1.18 1.28
C ARG A 125 -13.90 2.39 2.21
N ARG A 126 -14.22 3.56 1.68
CA ARG A 126 -14.42 4.79 2.47
C ARG A 126 -15.63 4.68 3.39
N GLU A 127 -16.72 4.07 2.93
CA GLU A 127 -17.90 3.81 3.76
C GLU A 127 -17.55 2.91 4.96
N ILE A 128 -16.91 1.77 4.71
CA ILE A 128 -16.47 0.85 5.77
C ILE A 128 -15.47 1.54 6.71
N TYR A 129 -14.52 2.28 6.16
CA TYR A 129 -13.54 3.04 6.93
C TYR A 129 -14.21 4.07 7.85
N GLY A 130 -15.24 4.75 7.36
CA GLY A 130 -16.07 5.69 8.15
C GLY A 130 -16.79 5.00 9.30
N ILE A 131 -17.43 3.86 9.04
CA ILE A 131 -18.13 3.07 10.06
C ILE A 131 -17.16 2.61 11.17
N TYR A 132 -16.01 2.08 10.78
CA TYR A 132 -14.98 1.67 11.75
C TYR A 132 -14.48 2.86 12.58
N ARG A 133 -14.25 3.99 11.92
CA ARG A 133 -13.78 5.19 12.59
C ARG A 133 -14.78 5.67 13.63
N GLU A 134 -16.05 5.78 13.27
CA GLU A 134 -17.14 6.16 14.17
C GLU A 134 -17.28 5.19 15.36
N ALA A 135 -17.19 3.87 15.08
CA ALA A 135 -17.30 2.86 16.11
C ALA A 135 -16.15 2.87 17.13
N PHE A 136 -14.95 3.26 16.72
CA PHE A 136 -13.75 3.18 17.58
C PHE A 136 -13.29 4.52 18.14
N GLU A 137 -13.74 5.66 17.62
CA GLU A 137 -13.22 7.00 17.95
C GLU A 137 -13.29 7.34 19.44
N GLU A 138 -14.35 6.89 20.14
CA GLU A 138 -14.55 7.13 21.57
C GLU A 138 -14.29 5.91 22.45
N VAL A 139 -13.71 4.85 21.88
CA VAL A 139 -13.43 3.63 22.64
C VAL A 139 -12.12 3.78 23.38
N GLU A 140 -12.24 3.92 24.71
CA GLU A 140 -11.05 3.98 25.55
C GLU A 140 -10.15 2.73 25.37
N GLY A 141 -8.86 2.93 25.16
CA GLY A 141 -7.89 1.87 24.89
C GLY A 141 -7.68 1.59 23.40
N ILE A 142 -8.38 2.32 22.52
CA ILE A 142 -8.13 2.32 21.07
C ILE A 142 -7.76 3.75 20.64
N ASP A 143 -6.61 3.89 20.00
CA ASP A 143 -6.27 5.12 19.30
C ASP A 143 -6.35 4.90 17.79
N LEU A 144 -6.76 5.91 17.05
CA LEU A 144 -6.87 5.91 15.60
C LEU A 144 -5.85 6.85 14.97
N GLN A 145 -5.40 6.48 13.77
CA GLN A 145 -4.56 7.37 12.97
C GLN A 145 -5.35 8.59 12.50
N THR A 146 -4.70 9.75 12.50
CA THR A 146 -5.27 10.99 11.96
C THR A 146 -4.94 11.12 10.48
N THR A 147 -5.90 11.61 9.70
CA THR A 147 -5.70 12.00 8.31
C THR A 147 -5.63 13.52 8.24
N ARG A 148 -4.62 14.05 7.57
CA ARG A 148 -4.50 15.50 7.36
C ARG A 148 -5.60 16.00 6.43
N PRO A 149 -6.11 17.24 6.60
CA PRO A 149 -7.18 17.78 5.75
C PRO A 149 -6.84 17.81 4.25
N GLU A 150 -5.56 17.97 3.92
CA GLU A 150 -5.06 18.03 2.55
C GLU A 150 -5.03 16.64 1.88
N ALA A 151 -5.13 15.57 2.67
CA ALA A 151 -5.03 14.20 2.19
C ALA A 151 -6.39 13.53 2.00
N SER A 152 -6.57 12.90 0.86
CA SER A 152 -7.67 11.95 0.61
C SER A 152 -7.13 10.53 0.68
N HIS A 153 -7.63 9.72 1.60
CA HIS A 153 -7.10 8.39 1.90
C HIS A 153 -7.61 7.32 0.93
N ALA A 154 -6.73 6.44 0.45
CA ALA A 154 -7.10 5.29 -0.38
C ALA A 154 -7.78 4.15 0.40
N CYS A 155 -7.85 4.24 1.73
CA CYS A 155 -8.45 3.24 2.61
C CYS A 155 -7.96 1.81 2.30
N HIS A 156 -6.63 1.67 2.12
CA HIS A 156 -6.01 0.36 1.86
C HIS A 156 -6.06 -0.53 3.11
N LEU A 157 -5.72 0.03 4.26
CA LEU A 157 -5.75 -0.63 5.56
C LEU A 157 -6.60 0.19 6.54
N PHE A 158 -7.23 -0.49 7.50
CA PHE A 158 -7.73 0.14 8.70
C PHE A 158 -6.96 -0.40 9.89
N THR A 159 -6.28 0.46 10.62
CA THR A 159 -5.45 0.09 11.75
C THR A 159 -5.91 0.77 13.02
N ILE A 160 -5.99 -0.01 14.10
CA ILE A 160 -6.15 0.49 15.46
C ILE A 160 -4.82 0.39 16.20
N LEU A 161 -4.61 1.27 17.16
CA LEU A 161 -3.47 1.25 18.06
C LEU A 161 -4.00 0.98 19.47
N VAL A 162 -3.50 -0.09 20.10
CA VAL A 162 -3.88 -0.49 21.46
C VAL A 162 -2.67 -0.39 22.40
N ASP A 163 -2.86 -0.64 23.69
CA ASP A 163 -1.76 -0.72 24.65
C ASP A 163 -0.71 -1.77 24.18
N PRO A 164 0.57 -1.40 24.05
CA PRO A 164 1.60 -2.32 23.58
C PRO A 164 1.76 -3.56 24.47
N ALA A 165 1.51 -3.45 25.79
CA ALA A 165 1.57 -4.59 26.70
C ALA A 165 0.42 -5.59 26.48
N LYS A 166 -0.67 -5.16 25.86
CA LYS A 166 -1.90 -5.93 25.65
C LYS A 166 -2.12 -6.34 24.18
N ARG A 167 -1.39 -5.74 23.24
CA ARG A 167 -1.58 -5.90 21.79
C ARG A 167 -1.68 -7.36 21.36
N ASP A 168 -0.73 -8.20 21.81
CA ASP A 168 -0.71 -9.60 21.39
C ASP A 168 -1.89 -10.39 21.96
N ARG A 169 -2.31 -10.10 23.19
CA ARG A 169 -3.52 -10.68 23.82
C ARG A 169 -4.80 -10.27 23.07
N VAL A 170 -4.93 -8.98 22.77
CA VAL A 170 -6.06 -8.44 21.99
C VAL A 170 -6.10 -9.07 20.60
N MET A 171 -4.97 -9.10 19.90
CA MET A 171 -4.87 -9.70 18.57
C MET A 171 -5.26 -11.18 18.58
N LYS A 172 -4.80 -11.94 19.57
CA LYS A 172 -5.16 -13.36 19.74
C LYS A 172 -6.67 -13.54 19.98
N GLY A 173 -7.28 -12.73 20.86
CA GLY A 173 -8.72 -12.79 21.12
C GLY A 173 -9.55 -12.52 19.86
N ILE A 174 -9.15 -11.54 19.05
CA ILE A 174 -9.79 -11.23 17.78
C ILE A 174 -9.68 -12.43 16.81
N GLN A 175 -8.51 -13.05 16.70
CA GLN A 175 -8.30 -14.22 15.85
C GLN A 175 -9.10 -15.45 16.33
N GLU A 176 -9.18 -15.67 17.64
CA GLU A 176 -10.00 -16.76 18.23
C GLU A 176 -11.51 -16.56 18.00
N SER A 177 -11.93 -15.31 17.76
CA SER A 177 -13.30 -14.98 17.33
C SER A 177 -13.50 -15.11 15.80
N GLY A 178 -12.55 -15.69 15.07
CA GLY A 178 -12.67 -15.93 13.62
C GLY A 178 -12.41 -14.70 12.74
N ILE A 179 -11.92 -13.60 13.30
CA ILE A 179 -11.58 -12.38 12.55
C ILE A 179 -10.11 -12.37 12.18
N GLY A 180 -9.83 -12.32 10.88
CA GLY A 180 -8.47 -12.23 10.37
C GLY A 180 -7.85 -10.85 10.62
N VAL A 181 -6.75 -10.79 11.36
CA VAL A 181 -6.01 -9.55 11.66
C VAL A 181 -4.52 -9.72 11.39
N SER A 182 -3.83 -8.60 11.17
CA SER A 182 -2.40 -8.58 10.88
C SER A 182 -1.69 -7.40 11.53
N ILE A 183 -0.34 -7.44 11.50
CA ILE A 183 0.50 -6.33 11.98
C ILE A 183 1.09 -5.61 10.76
N ASN A 184 0.62 -4.42 10.47
CA ASN A 184 1.13 -3.57 9.42
C ASN A 184 1.63 -2.24 10.02
N PHE A 185 2.96 -2.11 10.34
CA PHE A 185 4.02 -3.10 10.14
C PHE A 185 4.96 -3.15 11.35
N ARG A 186 5.74 -4.23 11.46
CA ARG A 186 6.87 -4.25 12.39
C ARG A 186 7.92 -3.23 11.92
N PRO A 187 8.58 -2.50 12.85
CA PRO A 187 9.65 -1.59 12.50
C PRO A 187 10.80 -2.32 11.81
N ILE A 188 11.17 -1.90 10.61
CA ILE A 188 12.16 -2.57 9.77
C ILE A 188 13.51 -2.69 10.47
N HIS A 189 13.94 -1.64 11.19
CA HIS A 189 15.22 -1.62 11.91
C HIS A 189 15.31 -2.65 13.03
N LEU A 190 14.19 -3.23 13.49
CA LEU A 190 14.15 -4.32 14.48
C LEU A 190 14.17 -5.72 13.85
N MET A 191 14.10 -5.83 12.54
CA MET A 191 14.18 -7.12 11.84
C MET A 191 15.63 -7.58 11.74
N THR A 192 15.87 -8.90 11.93
CA THR A 192 17.20 -9.50 12.07
C THR A 192 18.17 -9.06 10.99
N TYR A 193 17.81 -9.21 9.71
CA TYR A 193 18.67 -8.83 8.59
C TYR A 193 19.15 -7.37 8.66
N TYR A 194 18.21 -6.44 8.92
CA TYR A 194 18.54 -5.01 8.95
C TYR A 194 19.38 -4.65 10.18
N ARG A 195 19.06 -5.24 11.33
CA ARG A 195 19.87 -5.07 12.55
C ARG A 195 21.31 -5.50 12.33
N GLU A 196 21.52 -6.71 11.83
CA GLU A 196 22.85 -7.27 11.61
C GLU A 196 23.61 -6.55 10.49
N ARG A 197 22.92 -6.24 9.38
CA ARG A 197 23.56 -5.62 8.22
C ARG A 197 23.96 -4.16 8.43
N PHE A 198 23.18 -3.40 9.19
CA PHE A 198 23.33 -1.96 9.35
C PHE A 198 23.64 -1.52 10.79
N GLY A 199 23.82 -2.44 11.71
CA GLY A 199 24.11 -2.13 13.10
C GLY A 199 22.96 -1.41 13.83
N LEU A 200 21.71 -1.66 13.42
CA LEU A 200 20.54 -0.99 13.98
C LEU A 200 20.16 -1.62 15.33
N THR A 201 19.72 -0.77 16.27
CA THR A 201 19.38 -1.20 17.63
C THR A 201 18.03 -0.64 18.07
N PRO A 202 17.33 -1.29 19.02
CA PRO A 202 16.16 -0.73 19.66
C PRO A 202 16.44 0.67 20.24
N GLY A 203 15.45 1.56 20.17
CA GLY A 203 15.53 2.95 20.62
C GLY A 203 16.01 3.95 19.56
N MET A 204 16.52 3.48 18.40
CA MET A 204 16.96 4.39 17.33
C MET A 204 15.81 5.13 16.65
N TYR A 205 14.64 4.50 16.57
CA TYR A 205 13.44 5.07 15.91
C TYR A 205 12.21 4.91 16.82
N PRO A 206 12.13 5.65 17.93
CA PRO A 206 11.15 5.42 19.00
C PRO A 206 9.70 5.52 18.53
N VAL A 207 9.37 6.45 17.63
CA VAL A 207 8.01 6.59 17.09
C VAL A 207 7.60 5.37 16.25
N ALA A 208 8.51 4.86 15.41
CA ALA A 208 8.23 3.66 14.62
C ALA A 208 8.09 2.42 15.53
N GLU A 209 8.88 2.35 16.59
CA GLU A 209 8.81 1.26 17.58
C GLU A 209 7.49 1.31 18.36
N GLU A 210 7.07 2.50 18.81
CA GLU A 210 5.79 2.71 19.49
C GLU A 210 4.62 2.27 18.60
N ILE A 211 4.52 2.80 17.37
CA ILE A 211 3.45 2.45 16.44
C ILE A 211 3.46 0.94 16.15
N GLY A 212 4.62 0.39 15.83
CA GLY A 212 4.75 -1.03 15.49
C GLY A 212 4.44 -2.00 16.63
N SER A 213 4.60 -1.57 17.89
CA SER A 213 4.23 -2.36 19.06
C SER A 213 2.73 -2.34 19.37
N ARG A 214 1.99 -1.36 18.84
CA ARG A 214 0.59 -1.09 19.15
C ARG A 214 -0.38 -1.50 18.05
N THR A 215 0.09 -1.53 16.78
CA THR A 215 -0.76 -1.66 15.61
C THR A 215 -1.42 -3.03 15.45
N ILE A 216 -2.72 -3.02 15.12
CA ILE A 216 -3.52 -4.17 14.66
C ILE A 216 -4.31 -3.70 13.44
N SER A 217 -4.16 -4.38 12.31
CA SER A 217 -4.94 -4.11 11.09
C SER A 217 -6.16 -5.00 11.05
N LEU A 218 -7.33 -4.38 10.94
CA LEU A 218 -8.64 -5.02 10.83
C LEU A 218 -8.99 -5.33 9.37
N PRO A 219 -9.93 -6.25 9.11
CA PRO A 219 -10.41 -6.53 7.76
C PRO A 219 -10.98 -5.28 7.10
N LEU A 220 -10.52 -4.95 5.89
CA LEU A 220 -11.04 -3.85 5.10
C LEU A 220 -11.01 -4.20 3.62
N TYR A 221 -12.13 -4.65 3.09
CA TYR A 221 -12.29 -4.96 1.66
C TYR A 221 -13.74 -4.71 1.21
N PRO A 222 -13.99 -4.38 -0.08
CA PRO A 222 -15.30 -3.90 -0.52
C PRO A 222 -16.46 -4.90 -0.41
N LYS A 223 -16.18 -6.19 -0.24
CA LYS A 223 -17.22 -7.23 -0.10
C LYS A 223 -17.64 -7.49 1.33
N LEU A 224 -17.06 -6.81 2.33
CA LEU A 224 -17.56 -6.92 3.71
C LEU A 224 -19.04 -6.52 3.76
N THR A 225 -19.87 -7.39 4.33
CA THR A 225 -21.29 -7.08 4.59
C THR A 225 -21.42 -6.19 5.82
N ASP A 226 -22.57 -5.55 5.97
CA ASP A 226 -22.81 -4.68 7.11
C ASP A 226 -22.85 -5.49 8.42
N GLU A 227 -23.35 -6.73 8.37
CA GLU A 227 -23.34 -7.66 9.51
C GLU A 227 -21.89 -8.07 9.90
N GLU A 228 -21.02 -8.31 8.92
CA GLU A 228 -19.62 -8.61 9.19
C GLU A 228 -18.89 -7.40 9.80
N ILE A 229 -19.21 -6.19 9.34
CA ILE A 229 -18.65 -4.94 9.89
C ILE A 229 -19.10 -4.75 11.34
N GLU A 230 -20.39 -4.94 11.63
CA GLU A 230 -20.94 -4.88 13.00
C GLU A 230 -20.30 -5.94 13.90
N TYR A 231 -20.14 -7.17 13.40
CA TYR A 231 -19.46 -8.24 14.13
C TYR A 231 -18.01 -7.88 14.46
N VAL A 232 -17.26 -7.36 13.50
CA VAL A 232 -15.86 -6.93 13.73
C VAL A 232 -15.80 -5.81 14.77
N THR A 233 -16.65 -4.79 14.65
CA THR A 233 -16.61 -3.64 15.56
C THR A 233 -16.98 -4.03 16.99
N SER A 234 -18.10 -4.75 17.19
CA SER A 234 -18.53 -5.19 18.51
C SER A 234 -17.52 -6.11 19.18
N THR A 235 -17.03 -7.10 18.44
CA THR A 235 -16.03 -8.06 18.95
C THR A 235 -14.73 -7.38 19.37
N VAL A 236 -14.21 -6.45 18.56
CA VAL A 236 -12.96 -5.72 18.89
C VAL A 236 -13.16 -4.86 20.15
N ILE A 237 -14.29 -4.16 20.27
CA ILE A 237 -14.62 -3.34 21.44
C ILE A 237 -14.67 -4.19 22.71
N ASP A 238 -15.36 -5.33 22.66
CA ASP A 238 -15.52 -6.22 23.81
C ASP A 238 -14.18 -6.80 24.27
N ILE A 239 -13.34 -7.23 23.32
CA ILE A 239 -12.00 -7.75 23.63
C ILE A 239 -11.08 -6.69 24.22
N VAL A 240 -11.08 -5.48 23.68
CA VAL A 240 -10.25 -4.38 24.20
C VAL A 240 -10.71 -4.01 25.61
N ARG A 241 -12.01 -3.91 25.86
CA ARG A 241 -12.58 -3.64 27.20
C ARG A 241 -12.24 -4.72 28.21
N SER A 242 -12.42 -6.00 27.84
CA SER A 242 -12.11 -7.13 28.73
C SER A 242 -10.60 -7.35 28.96
N SER A 243 -9.76 -6.73 28.15
CA SER A 243 -8.30 -6.80 28.30
C SER A 243 -7.74 -5.75 29.25
N ARG A 244 -8.59 -4.92 29.88
CA ARG A 244 -8.16 -3.85 30.82
C ARG A 244 -7.80 -4.38 32.20
N ASP A 245 -8.40 -5.50 32.58
CA ASP A 245 -8.11 -6.21 33.82
C ASP A 245 -6.94 -7.20 33.63
#